data_6270841e99d5944e0bbae81c227178fa
#
_entry.id   6270841e99d5944e0bbae81c227178fa
#
_cell.length_a   1.000
_cell.length_b   1.000
_cell.length_c   1.000
_cell.angle_alpha   90.00
_cell.angle_beta   90.00
_cell.angle_gamma   90.00
#
_symmetry.space_group_name_H-M   'P 1'
#
loop_
_entity.id
_entity.type
_entity.pdbx_description
1 polymer ?
#
loop_
_entity_poly.entity_id
_entity_poly.type
_entity_poly.pdbx_seq_one_letter_code
_entity_poly.pdbx_strand_id
1 'polypeptide(L)'
;MKMMYKAAAVMGCLLALGMGSALTEAHGHWGRGHGGCGGYYCEPQGYGYERRGELSPDPEVMRAPAMQHLNGVIVSVEGRRVEVKDDDGRSVIALLNRDTYIIDGVKGNLRLPGVLQEGQKVSVYYSSRMTRSLPPQAAAYAIILGEAQDTPLFFPVDQVQLAENGKAVRVLNSNNDIIATIDSAACPDYEQILPGDRLLVWTKIITMSLPGQTHADKAVILP
;
A
#
# COMPACT_ATOMS: atom_id res chain seq x y z
N MET A 1 -37.01 22.03 -7.34
CA MET A 1 -36.70 21.58 -8.72
C MET A 1 -36.11 20.18 -8.59
N LYS A 2 -36.93 19.15 -8.90
CA LYS A 2 -36.55 17.72 -8.72
C LYS A 2 -35.86 17.26 -10.01
N MET A 3 -34.63 16.78 -9.92
CA MET A 3 -33.99 16.02 -11.00
C MET A 3 -34.02 14.54 -10.68
N MET A 4 -34.73 13.80 -11.52
CA MET A 4 -34.88 12.37 -11.52
C MET A 4 -33.66 11.73 -12.19
N TYR A 5 -33.00 10.77 -11.51
CA TYR A 5 -32.00 9.90 -12.13
C TYR A 5 -32.69 8.67 -12.72
N LYS A 6 -32.51 8.48 -14.02
CA LYS A 6 -32.93 7.28 -14.75
C LYS A 6 -31.88 6.20 -14.59
N ALA A 7 -32.27 5.04 -14.09
CA ALA A 7 -31.54 3.80 -14.12
C ALA A 7 -31.57 3.23 -15.55
N ALA A 8 -30.45 2.79 -16.06
CA ALA A 8 -30.35 1.95 -17.23
C ALA A 8 -29.69 0.62 -16.85
N ALA A 9 -30.50 -0.43 -16.82
CA ALA A 9 -30.05 -1.80 -16.75
C ALA A 9 -29.64 -2.27 -18.15
N VAL A 10 -28.45 -2.87 -18.28
CA VAL A 10 -28.12 -3.67 -19.45
C VAL A 10 -27.67 -5.05 -18.98
N MET A 11 -28.54 -5.98 -19.28
CA MET A 11 -28.41 -7.43 -19.15
C MET A 11 -27.73 -7.96 -20.42
N GLY A 12 -26.70 -8.76 -20.30
CA GLY A 12 -26.04 -9.39 -21.44
C GLY A 12 -25.33 -10.67 -21.01
N CYS A 13 -26.08 -11.79 -21.06
CA CYS A 13 -25.56 -13.15 -21.06
C CYS A 13 -24.82 -13.43 -22.37
N LEU A 14 -23.68 -14.13 -22.30
CA LEU A 14 -23.30 -15.09 -23.34
C LEU A 14 -22.34 -16.15 -22.79
N LEU A 15 -22.82 -17.38 -22.83
CA LEU A 15 -22.12 -18.64 -22.63
C LEU A 15 -21.25 -18.95 -23.87
N ALA A 16 -20.03 -19.44 -23.65
CA ALA A 16 -19.35 -20.26 -24.64
C ALA A 16 -18.52 -21.33 -23.93
N LEU A 17 -18.95 -22.55 -24.10
CA LEU A 17 -18.27 -23.80 -23.81
C LEU A 17 -17.15 -24.04 -24.84
N GLY A 18 -16.00 -24.50 -24.40
CA GLY A 18 -14.90 -24.96 -25.25
C GLY A 18 -14.06 -25.99 -24.53
N MET A 19 -14.37 -27.27 -24.70
CA MET A 19 -13.56 -28.43 -24.34
C MET A 19 -12.34 -28.53 -25.25
N GLY A 20 -11.20 -28.92 -24.69
CA GLY A 20 -10.01 -29.27 -25.48
C GLY A 20 -8.96 -29.96 -24.62
N SER A 21 -9.06 -31.29 -24.57
CA SER A 21 -8.07 -32.19 -24.01
C SER A 21 -6.87 -32.32 -24.95
N ALA A 22 -5.64 -32.32 -24.40
CA ALA A 22 -4.53 -33.04 -25.02
C ALA A 22 -3.47 -33.37 -23.97
N LEU A 23 -3.45 -34.63 -23.57
CA LEU A 23 -2.33 -35.34 -22.97
C LEU A 23 -1.23 -35.53 -23.99
N THR A 24 0.01 -35.20 -23.66
CA THR A 24 1.19 -35.79 -24.28
C THR A 24 2.22 -36.09 -23.21
N GLU A 25 2.34 -37.39 -22.92
CA GLU A 25 3.51 -38.00 -22.27
C GLU A 25 4.71 -37.90 -23.21
N ALA A 26 5.89 -37.60 -22.68
CA ALA A 26 7.14 -37.91 -23.33
C ALA A 26 8.16 -38.39 -22.31
N HIS A 27 8.45 -39.67 -22.37
CA HIS A 27 9.53 -40.40 -21.74
C HIS A 27 10.91 -40.04 -22.28
N GLY A 28 11.92 -40.17 -21.41
CA GLY A 28 13.24 -40.59 -21.84
C GLY A 28 14.33 -39.51 -21.69
N HIS A 29 15.38 -39.61 -21.01
CA HIS A 29 16.45 -40.60 -21.12
C HIS A 29 17.58 -40.19 -20.14
N TRP A 30 18.10 -41.14 -19.43
CA TRP A 30 19.30 -41.02 -18.62
C TRP A 30 20.56 -40.94 -19.50
N GLY A 31 21.38 -39.94 -19.28
CA GLY A 31 22.69 -39.80 -19.88
C GLY A 31 23.75 -39.50 -18.82
N ARG A 32 24.56 -40.55 -18.43
CA ARG A 32 25.80 -40.36 -17.72
C ARG A 32 26.86 -39.79 -18.65
N GLY A 33 27.63 -38.82 -18.21
CA GLY A 33 28.80 -38.33 -18.87
C GLY A 33 29.82 -37.77 -17.85
N HIS A 34 30.93 -38.48 -17.72
CA HIS A 34 32.10 -38.10 -16.90
C HIS A 34 32.92 -36.99 -17.57
N GLY A 35 33.58 -36.18 -16.75
CA GLY A 35 34.96 -35.75 -16.97
C GLY A 35 35.20 -34.29 -17.33
N GLY A 36 36.07 -33.62 -16.62
CA GLY A 36 36.92 -32.57 -17.17
C GLY A 36 37.07 -31.32 -16.34
N CYS A 37 38.23 -31.20 -15.77
CA CYS A 37 38.78 -30.10 -14.99
C CYS A 37 38.91 -28.76 -15.70
N GLY A 38 38.83 -27.64 -14.96
CA GLY A 38 39.73 -26.51 -15.18
C GLY A 38 39.12 -25.30 -15.83
N GLY A 39 39.03 -24.22 -15.11
CA GLY A 39 38.80 -22.88 -15.63
C GLY A 39 38.11 -21.98 -14.61
N TYR A 40 38.88 -21.28 -13.82
CA TYR A 40 38.39 -20.19 -12.97
C TYR A 40 37.96 -19.04 -13.88
N TYR A 41 36.68 -18.95 -14.19
CA TYR A 41 36.07 -17.71 -14.62
C TYR A 41 35.20 -17.20 -13.50
N CYS A 42 35.64 -16.09 -12.89
CA CYS A 42 34.75 -15.29 -12.05
C CYS A 42 33.66 -14.70 -12.95
N GLU A 43 32.46 -15.30 -12.94
CA GLU A 43 31.30 -14.63 -13.44
C GLU A 43 30.97 -13.46 -12.51
N PRO A 44 30.76 -12.25 -13.05
CA PRO A 44 30.18 -11.16 -12.25
C PRO A 44 28.79 -11.62 -11.82
N GLN A 45 28.57 -11.64 -10.50
CA GLN A 45 27.23 -11.85 -9.95
C GLN A 45 26.35 -10.71 -10.45
N GLY A 46 25.69 -10.93 -11.59
CA GLY A 46 24.57 -10.14 -12.01
C GLY A 46 23.49 -10.31 -10.94
N TYR A 47 23.06 -9.20 -10.37
CA TYR A 47 21.84 -9.15 -9.59
C TYR A 47 20.69 -9.53 -10.51
N GLY A 48 20.41 -10.83 -10.56
CA GLY A 48 19.28 -11.36 -11.30
C GLY A 48 17.98 -10.92 -10.63
N TYR A 49 17.31 -9.98 -11.23
CA TYR A 49 15.89 -9.72 -10.97
C TYR A 49 15.07 -10.86 -11.59
N GLU A 50 15.21 -12.07 -11.06
CA GLU A 50 14.29 -13.15 -11.32
C GLU A 50 13.36 -13.33 -10.13
N ARG A 51 12.26 -12.59 -10.16
CA ARG A 51 11.00 -13.17 -9.66
C ARG A 51 9.83 -12.47 -10.34
N ARG A 52 9.37 -13.04 -11.44
CA ARG A 52 7.97 -12.89 -11.84
C ARG A 52 7.12 -13.67 -10.83
N GLY A 53 7.02 -13.12 -9.62
CA GLY A 53 6.06 -13.57 -8.62
C GLY A 53 4.85 -12.68 -8.72
N GLU A 54 3.67 -13.26 -8.75
CA GLU A 54 2.44 -12.52 -8.57
C GLU A 54 2.48 -11.83 -7.21
N LEU A 55 2.18 -10.51 -7.18
CA LEU A 55 2.01 -9.80 -5.90
C LEU A 55 0.81 -10.42 -5.20
N SER A 56 1.06 -11.28 -4.24
CA SER A 56 0.04 -11.85 -3.40
C SER A 56 0.51 -11.82 -1.95
N PRO A 57 -0.39 -11.57 -1.01
CA PRO A 57 -0.08 -11.73 0.40
C PRO A 57 0.33 -13.17 0.67
N ASP A 58 1.38 -13.36 1.46
CA ASP A 58 1.81 -14.68 1.91
C ASP A 58 0.66 -15.33 2.71
N PRO A 59 0.11 -16.48 2.28
CA PRO A 59 -1.02 -17.11 2.94
C PRO A 59 -0.73 -17.60 4.38
N GLU A 60 0.54 -17.75 4.76
CA GLU A 60 0.93 -18.10 6.13
C GLU A 60 0.94 -16.93 7.10
N VAL A 61 0.77 -15.70 6.64
CA VAL A 61 0.86 -14.52 7.48
C VAL A 61 -0.45 -13.73 7.46
N MET A 62 -1.53 -14.31 7.93
CA MET A 62 -2.65 -13.53 8.47
C MET A 62 -2.24 -12.91 9.82
N ARG A 63 -1.20 -12.09 9.81
CA ARG A 63 -0.86 -11.24 10.95
C ARG A 63 -1.87 -10.10 10.99
N ALA A 64 -2.33 -9.77 12.21
CA ALA A 64 -3.05 -8.51 12.41
C ALA A 64 -2.25 -7.37 11.73
N PRO A 65 -2.91 -6.42 11.05
CA PRO A 65 -2.21 -5.35 10.35
C PRO A 65 -1.22 -4.67 11.27
N ALA A 66 0.01 -4.47 10.80
CA ALA A 66 1.06 -3.81 11.57
C ALA A 66 0.71 -2.34 11.85
N MET A 67 -0.16 -1.77 11.03
CA MET A 67 -0.60 -0.39 11.07
C MET A 67 -2.13 -0.31 11.06
N GLN A 68 -2.68 0.60 11.86
CA GLN A 68 -4.09 0.95 11.88
C GLN A 68 -4.26 2.39 11.41
N HIS A 69 -5.48 2.72 11.03
CA HIS A 69 -5.86 4.03 10.52
C HIS A 69 -7.14 4.52 11.19
N LEU A 70 -7.18 5.82 11.52
CA LEU A 70 -8.33 6.50 12.06
C LEU A 70 -8.47 7.87 11.40
N ASN A 71 -9.65 8.16 10.88
CA ASN A 71 -10.04 9.51 10.46
C ASN A 71 -10.80 10.17 11.59
N GLY A 72 -10.49 11.41 11.90
CA GLY A 72 -11.16 12.10 12.99
C GLY A 72 -10.70 13.53 13.17
N VAL A 73 -11.02 14.06 14.34
CA VAL A 73 -10.68 15.42 14.75
C VAL A 73 -9.73 15.37 15.93
N ILE A 74 -8.73 16.25 15.95
CA ILE A 74 -7.83 16.42 17.08
C ILE A 74 -8.63 17.01 18.24
N VAL A 75 -8.68 16.28 19.35
CA VAL A 75 -9.36 16.72 20.60
C VAL A 75 -8.41 17.48 21.51
N SER A 76 -7.15 17.01 21.61
CA SER A 76 -6.12 17.68 22.41
C SER A 76 -4.72 17.44 21.84
N VAL A 77 -3.82 18.38 22.12
CA VAL A 77 -2.39 18.30 21.79
C VAL A 77 -1.58 18.62 23.03
N GLU A 78 -0.95 17.62 23.62
CA GLU A 78 -0.13 17.75 24.82
C GLU A 78 1.31 17.29 24.58
N GLY A 79 2.17 18.19 24.16
CA GLY A 79 3.54 17.89 23.82
C GLY A 79 3.65 16.90 22.66
N ARG A 80 3.97 15.62 22.95
CA ARG A 80 4.06 14.54 21.95
C ARG A 80 2.83 13.65 21.90
N ARG A 81 1.77 14.02 22.58
CA ARG A 81 0.52 13.26 22.66
C ARG A 81 -0.54 14.03 21.90
N VAL A 82 -1.15 13.39 20.93
CA VAL A 82 -2.25 13.95 20.13
C VAL A 82 -3.44 13.02 20.28
N GLU A 83 -4.48 13.48 20.94
CA GLU A 83 -5.73 12.72 21.03
C GLU A 83 -6.57 13.02 19.79
N VAL A 84 -6.98 11.96 19.11
CA VAL A 84 -7.84 12.04 17.94
C VAL A 84 -9.09 11.21 18.18
N LYS A 85 -10.24 11.77 17.84
CA LYS A 85 -11.54 11.13 17.98
C LYS A 85 -12.24 11.08 16.64
N ASP A 86 -12.80 9.91 16.28
CA ASP A 86 -13.62 9.75 15.09
C ASP A 86 -15.09 10.11 15.33
N ASP A 87 -15.89 10.07 14.25
CA ASP A 87 -17.32 10.38 14.30
C ASP A 87 -18.13 9.32 15.09
N ASP A 88 -17.62 8.09 15.21
CA ASP A 88 -18.22 7.00 15.99
C ASP A 88 -17.90 7.09 17.48
N GLY A 89 -17.12 8.08 17.89
CA GLY A 89 -16.72 8.31 19.29
C GLY A 89 -15.51 7.49 19.75
N ARG A 90 -14.84 6.75 18.86
CA ARG A 90 -13.58 6.07 19.19
C ARG A 90 -12.47 7.10 19.29
N SER A 91 -11.67 7.01 20.33
CA SER A 91 -10.50 7.87 20.54
C SER A 91 -9.21 7.06 20.56
N VAL A 92 -8.13 7.65 20.06
CA VAL A 92 -6.78 7.14 20.19
C VAL A 92 -5.83 8.29 20.54
N ILE A 93 -4.86 8.02 21.43
CA ILE A 93 -3.76 8.95 21.67
C ILE A 93 -2.58 8.53 20.79
N ALA A 94 -2.34 9.30 19.76
CA ALA A 94 -1.20 9.16 18.87
C ALA A 94 0.06 9.71 19.55
N LEU A 95 1.05 8.85 19.78
CA LEU A 95 2.33 9.23 20.38
C LEU A 95 3.31 9.61 19.26
N LEU A 96 3.68 10.89 19.20
CA LEU A 96 4.64 11.40 18.22
C LEU A 96 6.06 11.01 18.62
N ASN A 97 6.83 10.54 17.66
CA ASN A 97 8.26 10.27 17.78
C ASN A 97 9.04 10.99 16.67
N ARG A 98 10.34 10.74 16.53
CA ARG A 98 11.19 11.38 15.49
C ARG A 98 10.85 10.90 14.09
N ASP A 99 10.29 9.71 13.97
CA ASP A 99 9.97 9.06 12.71
C ASP A 99 8.50 9.27 12.33
N THR A 100 7.75 10.09 13.10
CA THR A 100 6.36 10.42 12.78
C THR A 100 6.30 11.49 11.71
N TYR A 101 5.67 11.18 10.59
CA TYR A 101 5.41 12.14 9.52
C TYR A 101 4.18 12.98 9.84
N ILE A 102 4.31 14.31 9.74
CA ILE A 102 3.17 15.23 9.75
C ILE A 102 3.07 15.83 8.37
N ILE A 103 1.92 15.70 7.74
CA ILE A 103 1.76 15.88 6.30
C ILE A 103 0.57 16.80 6.03
N ASP A 104 0.76 17.77 5.14
CA ASP A 104 -0.33 18.52 4.53
C ASP A 104 -1.03 17.61 3.51
N GLY A 105 -2.26 17.19 3.76
CA GLY A 105 -2.95 16.21 2.93
C GLY A 105 -3.20 16.67 1.50
N VAL A 106 -3.39 17.96 1.28
CA VAL A 106 -3.65 18.51 -0.05
C VAL A 106 -2.37 18.56 -0.89
N LYS A 107 -1.29 19.07 -0.30
CA LYS A 107 -0.01 19.30 -1.01
C LYS A 107 0.93 18.11 -0.94
N GLY A 108 0.82 17.25 0.09
CA GLY A 108 1.76 16.18 0.38
C GLY A 108 3.07 16.64 1.01
N ASN A 109 3.15 17.89 1.48
CA ASN A 109 4.36 18.45 2.05
C ASN A 109 4.49 18.08 3.54
N LEU A 110 5.72 17.77 3.96
CA LEU A 110 6.03 17.57 5.38
C LEU A 110 5.84 18.86 6.18
N ARG A 111 5.37 18.71 7.40
CA ARG A 111 5.15 19.78 8.36
C ARG A 111 5.84 19.45 9.69
N LEU A 112 6.04 20.48 10.50
CA LEU A 112 6.53 20.31 11.87
C LEU A 112 5.36 20.01 12.84
N PRO A 113 5.59 19.31 13.96
CA PRO A 113 4.55 19.00 14.94
C PRO A 113 3.78 20.21 15.49
N GLY A 114 4.41 21.38 15.53
CA GLY A 114 3.79 22.61 16.01
C GLY A 114 2.62 23.16 15.19
N VAL A 115 2.29 22.53 14.03
CA VAL A 115 1.11 22.90 13.25
C VAL A 115 -0.16 22.20 13.72
N LEU A 116 -0.04 21.16 14.55
CA LEU A 116 -1.16 20.40 15.07
C LEU A 116 -1.95 21.24 16.07
N GLN A 117 -3.24 21.36 15.86
CA GLN A 117 -4.15 22.14 16.69
C GLN A 117 -5.46 21.39 16.95
N GLU A 118 -6.10 21.66 18.06
CA GLU A 118 -7.43 21.17 18.37
C GLU A 118 -8.45 21.60 17.31
N GLY A 119 -9.39 20.73 17.03
CA GLY A 119 -10.42 20.95 16.02
C GLY A 119 -10.00 20.67 14.57
N GLN A 120 -8.73 20.37 14.31
CA GLN A 120 -8.30 20.00 12.96
C GLN A 120 -8.75 18.60 12.62
N LYS A 121 -9.24 18.42 11.37
CA LYS A 121 -9.50 17.11 10.79
C LYS A 121 -8.21 16.47 10.32
N VAL A 122 -8.04 15.20 10.65
CA VAL A 122 -6.81 14.45 10.36
C VAL A 122 -7.10 12.99 10.04
N SER A 123 -6.20 12.40 9.27
CA SER A 123 -6.06 10.96 9.11
C SER A 123 -4.82 10.51 9.85
N VAL A 124 -4.97 9.65 10.86
CA VAL A 124 -3.86 9.16 11.69
C VAL A 124 -3.56 7.72 11.37
N TYR A 125 -2.31 7.42 11.06
CA TYR A 125 -1.77 6.08 10.86
C TYR A 125 -0.89 5.73 12.06
N TYR A 126 -1.20 4.65 12.75
CA TYR A 126 -0.56 4.28 14.01
C TYR A 126 -0.36 2.77 14.15
N SER A 127 0.50 2.38 15.07
CA SER A 127 0.82 0.98 15.36
C SER A 127 -0.40 0.23 15.89
N SER A 128 -0.60 -1.00 15.41
CA SER A 128 -1.60 -1.91 15.99
C SER A 128 -1.27 -2.33 17.42
N ARG A 129 -0.02 -2.11 17.87
CA ARG A 129 0.39 -2.32 19.28
C ARG A 129 -0.02 -1.11 20.10
N MET A 130 -1.10 -1.25 20.85
CA MET A 130 -1.66 -0.19 21.68
C MET A 130 -1.60 -0.56 23.17
N THR A 131 -1.62 0.47 24.02
CA THR A 131 -1.81 0.29 25.47
C THR A 131 -3.26 -0.14 25.76
N ARG A 132 -3.47 -0.72 26.94
CA ARG A 132 -4.82 -1.06 27.43
C ARG A 132 -5.48 0.09 28.21
N SER A 133 -4.99 1.32 28.06
CA SER A 133 -5.60 2.52 28.67
C SER A 133 -6.86 2.95 27.89
N LEU A 134 -7.64 3.84 28.48
CA LEU A 134 -8.78 4.50 27.86
C LEU A 134 -8.55 6.02 27.91
N PRO A 135 -8.36 6.70 26.79
CA PRO A 135 -8.15 6.17 25.44
C PRO A 135 -6.86 5.34 25.29
N PRO A 136 -6.83 4.38 24.34
CA PRO A 136 -5.61 3.62 24.04
C PRO A 136 -4.54 4.53 23.42
N GLN A 137 -3.26 4.21 23.69
CA GLN A 137 -2.13 4.96 23.18
C GLN A 137 -1.32 4.09 22.22
N ALA A 138 -0.92 4.65 21.09
CA ALA A 138 -0.13 3.99 20.08
C ALA A 138 0.92 4.92 19.48
N ALA A 139 2.05 4.37 19.02
CA ALA A 139 3.03 5.12 18.26
C ALA A 139 2.43 5.54 16.92
N ALA A 140 2.51 6.82 16.58
CA ALA A 140 2.07 7.33 15.30
C ALA A 140 3.15 7.16 14.24
N TYR A 141 2.76 6.68 13.05
CA TYR A 141 3.60 6.66 11.85
C TYR A 141 3.41 7.93 11.03
N ALA A 142 2.14 8.34 10.83
CA ALA A 142 1.83 9.56 10.11
C ALA A 142 0.55 10.21 10.64
N ILE A 143 0.51 11.55 10.60
CA ILE A 143 -0.69 12.37 10.79
C ILE A 143 -0.84 13.23 9.54
N ILE A 144 -1.90 13.03 8.80
CA ILE A 144 -2.19 13.75 7.57
C ILE A 144 -3.31 14.75 7.85
N LEU A 145 -3.01 16.04 7.66
CA LEU A 145 -3.95 17.15 7.87
C LEU A 145 -4.91 17.27 6.69
N GLY A 146 -6.19 17.31 6.95
CA GLY A 146 -7.24 17.54 5.95
C GLY A 146 -8.43 16.59 6.10
N GLU A 147 -9.41 16.76 5.21
CA GLU A 147 -10.56 15.88 5.11
C GLU A 147 -10.15 14.50 4.60
N ALA A 148 -10.73 13.43 5.13
CA ALA A 148 -10.35 12.06 4.81
C ALA A 148 -10.40 11.74 3.30
N GLN A 149 -11.40 12.30 2.60
CA GLN A 149 -11.60 12.09 1.17
C GLN A 149 -10.56 12.77 0.27
N ASP A 150 -9.88 13.80 0.80
CA ASP A 150 -8.91 14.60 0.06
C ASP A 150 -7.46 14.26 0.44
N THR A 151 -7.28 13.40 1.46
CA THR A 151 -5.96 13.01 1.96
C THR A 151 -5.42 11.79 1.25
N PRO A 152 -4.08 11.70 1.04
CA PRO A 152 -3.46 10.52 0.50
C PRO A 152 -3.49 9.36 1.50
N LEU A 153 -3.38 8.14 0.99
CA LEU A 153 -3.01 6.99 1.80
C LEU A 153 -1.55 7.10 2.21
N PHE A 154 -1.25 6.86 3.48
CA PHE A 154 0.12 6.57 3.91
C PHE A 154 0.41 5.10 3.62
N PHE A 155 1.39 4.85 2.77
CA PHE A 155 1.59 3.57 2.13
C PHE A 155 3.06 3.09 2.31
N PRO A 156 3.38 2.41 3.42
CA PRO A 156 4.67 1.73 3.57
C PRO A 156 4.73 0.55 2.60
N VAL A 157 5.78 0.47 1.81
CA VAL A 157 5.95 -0.53 0.74
C VAL A 157 6.54 -1.81 1.31
N ASP A 158 5.88 -2.94 1.10
CA ASP A 158 6.39 -4.28 1.43
C ASP A 158 7.01 -4.94 0.20
N GLN A 159 6.30 -4.94 -0.93
CA GLN A 159 6.75 -5.57 -2.17
C GLN A 159 6.58 -4.62 -3.35
N VAL A 160 7.49 -4.75 -4.32
CA VAL A 160 7.46 -4.01 -5.58
C VAL A 160 7.58 -4.99 -6.74
N GLN A 161 6.73 -4.84 -7.73
CA GLN A 161 6.76 -5.62 -8.96
C GLN A 161 6.57 -4.71 -10.17
N LEU A 162 7.35 -4.93 -11.22
CA LEU A 162 7.12 -4.26 -12.49
C LEU A 162 5.81 -4.75 -13.10
N ALA A 163 4.96 -3.84 -13.56
CA ALA A 163 3.74 -4.22 -14.28
C ALA A 163 4.07 -4.90 -15.62
N GLU A 164 3.17 -5.73 -16.13
CA GLU A 164 3.37 -6.52 -17.35
C GLU A 164 3.75 -5.68 -18.58
N ASN A 165 3.24 -4.45 -18.64
CA ASN A 165 3.53 -3.50 -19.72
C ASN A 165 4.90 -2.80 -19.58
N GLY A 166 5.62 -3.02 -18.48
CA GLY A 166 6.90 -2.38 -18.15
C GLY A 166 6.85 -0.87 -17.95
N LYS A 167 5.65 -0.26 -17.86
CA LYS A 167 5.47 1.20 -17.77
C LYS A 167 4.91 1.67 -16.43
N ALA A 168 4.79 0.78 -15.48
CA ALA A 168 4.31 1.05 -14.13
C ALA A 168 4.91 0.05 -13.17
N VAL A 169 4.90 0.38 -11.87
CA VAL A 169 5.17 -0.56 -10.79
C VAL A 169 3.87 -0.85 -10.04
N ARG A 170 3.76 -2.07 -9.55
CA ARG A 170 2.73 -2.49 -8.61
C ARG A 170 3.39 -2.65 -7.26
N VAL A 171 2.87 -1.96 -6.29
CA VAL A 171 3.40 -1.95 -4.92
C VAL A 171 2.36 -2.51 -3.95
N LEU A 172 2.77 -3.45 -3.12
CA LEU A 172 1.96 -4.01 -2.04
C LEU A 172 2.33 -3.29 -0.75
N ASN A 173 1.35 -2.86 0.03
CA ASN A 173 1.61 -2.21 1.31
C ASN A 173 1.98 -3.21 2.42
N SER A 174 2.56 -2.71 3.51
CA SER A 174 3.02 -3.51 4.65
C SER A 174 1.91 -4.22 5.42
N ASN A 175 0.67 -3.82 5.24
CA ASN A 175 -0.50 -4.53 5.79
C ASN A 175 -0.95 -5.70 4.91
N ASN A 176 -0.40 -5.84 3.70
CA ASN A 176 -0.78 -6.83 2.70
C ASN A 176 -2.26 -6.75 2.27
N ASP A 177 -2.85 -5.57 2.36
CA ASP A 177 -4.27 -5.36 2.08
C ASP A 177 -4.55 -4.51 0.84
N ILE A 178 -3.56 -3.74 0.33
CA ILE A 178 -3.72 -2.88 -0.84
C ILE A 178 -2.53 -3.02 -1.80
N ILE A 179 -2.83 -3.18 -3.09
CA ILE A 179 -1.88 -3.05 -4.20
C ILE A 179 -2.18 -1.75 -4.93
N ALA A 180 -1.20 -0.86 -5.01
CA ALA A 180 -1.25 0.35 -5.82
C ALA A 180 -0.43 0.18 -7.10
N THR A 181 -1.02 0.53 -8.24
CA THR A 181 -0.31 0.66 -9.52
C THR A 181 0.11 2.10 -9.71
N ILE A 182 1.39 2.34 -9.89
CA ILE A 182 2.01 3.67 -9.98
C ILE A 182 2.78 3.74 -11.30
N ASP A 183 2.45 4.69 -12.14
CA ASP A 183 3.13 4.97 -13.41
C ASP A 183 3.87 6.32 -13.39
N SER A 184 4.49 6.67 -14.50
CA SER A 184 5.25 7.92 -14.65
C SER A 184 4.38 9.19 -14.55
N ALA A 185 3.07 9.08 -14.79
CA ALA A 185 2.16 10.20 -14.66
C ALA A 185 1.84 10.48 -13.19
N ALA A 186 1.70 9.43 -12.39
CA ALA A 186 1.46 9.53 -10.95
C ALA A 186 2.74 9.90 -10.17
N CYS A 187 3.89 9.32 -10.53
CA CYS A 187 5.19 9.56 -9.92
C CYS A 187 6.29 9.49 -10.97
N PRO A 188 6.99 10.60 -11.28
CA PRO A 188 8.09 10.59 -12.26
C PRO A 188 9.19 9.59 -11.90
N ASP A 189 9.45 9.40 -10.60
CA ASP A 189 10.50 8.54 -10.07
C ASP A 189 10.00 7.14 -9.68
N TYR A 190 8.88 6.67 -10.26
CA TYR A 190 8.23 5.41 -9.89
C TYR A 190 9.17 4.18 -9.97
N GLU A 191 10.17 4.21 -10.86
CA GLU A 191 11.15 3.13 -11.03
C GLU A 191 12.13 3.04 -9.84
N GLN A 192 12.23 4.08 -9.01
CA GLN A 192 13.11 4.14 -7.85
C GLN A 192 12.44 3.60 -6.58
N ILE A 193 11.14 3.28 -6.63
CA ILE A 193 10.40 2.78 -5.49
C ILE A 193 10.92 1.38 -5.11
N LEU A 194 11.33 1.23 -3.84
CA LEU A 194 11.88 -0.01 -3.30
C LEU A 194 11.06 -0.50 -2.09
N PRO A 195 11.13 -1.81 -1.78
CA PRO A 195 10.60 -2.32 -0.51
C PRO A 195 11.22 -1.60 0.69
N GLY A 196 10.38 -1.18 1.64
CA GLY A 196 10.76 -0.38 2.80
C GLY A 196 10.52 1.12 2.65
N ASP A 197 10.32 1.62 1.43
CA ASP A 197 9.96 3.01 1.20
C ASP A 197 8.59 3.35 1.79
N ARG A 198 8.37 4.62 2.03
CA ARG A 198 7.09 5.17 2.49
C ARG A 198 6.56 6.12 1.44
N LEU A 199 5.35 5.85 0.98
CA LEU A 199 4.70 6.65 -0.06
C LEU A 199 3.49 7.39 0.51
N LEU A 200 3.15 8.49 -0.13
CA LEU A 200 1.82 9.08 -0.11
C LEU A 200 1.16 8.75 -1.43
N VAL A 201 0.01 8.11 -1.40
CA VAL A 201 -0.71 7.69 -2.60
C VAL A 201 -2.09 8.32 -2.61
N TRP A 202 -2.36 9.18 -3.58
CA TRP A 202 -3.70 9.71 -3.87
C TRP A 202 -4.41 8.78 -4.82
N THR A 203 -5.61 8.38 -4.46
CA THR A 203 -6.45 7.49 -5.26
C THR A 203 -7.91 7.79 -5.00
N LYS A 204 -8.75 7.57 -6.01
CA LYS A 204 -10.20 7.77 -5.91
C LYS A 204 -10.95 6.48 -5.60
N ILE A 205 -10.44 5.36 -6.04
CA ILE A 205 -11.14 4.08 -6.00
C ILE A 205 -10.19 2.97 -5.58
N ILE A 206 -10.62 2.18 -4.61
CA ILE A 206 -9.97 0.93 -4.23
C ILE A 206 -11.00 -0.18 -4.45
N THR A 207 -10.60 -1.26 -5.13
CA THR A 207 -11.48 -2.41 -5.33
C THR A 207 -11.75 -3.14 -4.01
N MET A 208 -12.88 -3.87 -3.95
CA MET A 208 -13.23 -4.69 -2.78
C MET A 208 -12.59 -6.08 -2.79
N SER A 209 -11.54 -6.30 -3.60
CA SER A 209 -10.74 -7.52 -3.57
C SER A 209 -9.81 -7.56 -2.35
N LEU A 210 -9.25 -8.72 -2.04
CA LEU A 210 -8.19 -8.88 -1.05
C LEU A 210 -6.97 -9.53 -1.72
N PRO A 211 -5.88 -8.78 -1.89
CA PRO A 211 -5.72 -7.35 -1.59
C PRO A 211 -6.57 -6.44 -2.48
N GLY A 212 -6.98 -5.28 -1.94
CA GLY A 212 -7.63 -4.22 -2.70
C GLY A 212 -6.68 -3.70 -3.77
N GLN A 213 -7.19 -3.35 -4.95
CA GLN A 213 -6.37 -2.83 -6.03
C GLN A 213 -6.76 -1.39 -6.34
N THR A 214 -5.78 -0.56 -6.58
CA THR A 214 -5.98 0.82 -6.97
C THR A 214 -4.96 1.28 -8.00
N HIS A 215 -5.31 2.35 -8.72
CA HIS A 215 -4.37 3.10 -9.55
C HIS A 215 -4.11 4.45 -8.87
N ALA A 216 -2.85 4.82 -8.73
CA ALA A 216 -2.50 6.10 -8.13
C ALA A 216 -2.77 7.24 -9.13
N ASP A 217 -3.52 8.26 -8.69
CA ASP A 217 -3.63 9.53 -9.42
C ASP A 217 -2.36 10.37 -9.24
N LYS A 218 -1.74 10.24 -8.06
CA LYS A 218 -0.47 10.87 -7.68
C LYS A 218 0.21 10.03 -6.62
N ALA A 219 1.53 9.93 -6.67
CA ALA A 219 2.31 9.35 -5.59
C ALA A 219 3.56 10.20 -5.28
N VAL A 220 3.99 10.22 -4.02
CA VAL A 220 5.18 10.92 -3.54
C VAL A 220 5.95 9.97 -2.64
N ILE A 221 7.24 9.82 -2.92
CA ILE A 221 8.18 9.06 -2.07
C ILE A 221 8.57 9.98 -0.90
N LEU A 222 8.36 9.52 0.33
CA LEU A 222 8.79 10.23 1.54
C LEU A 222 10.26 9.93 1.83
N PRO A 223 10.99 10.91 2.40
CA PRO A 223 12.40 10.72 2.76
C PRO A 223 12.61 9.76 3.92
#